data_a86ca9a32c359bb4a538a3b370a5360f
#
_entry.id   a86ca9a32c359bb4a538a3b370a5360f
#
_cell.length_a   1.000
_cell.length_b   1.000
_cell.length_c   1.000
_cell.angle_alpha   90.00
_cell.angle_beta   90.00
_cell.angle_gamma   90.00
#
_symmetry.space_group_name_H-M   'P 1'
#
loop_
_entity.id
_entity.type
_entity.pdbx_description
1 polymer ?
#
loop_
_entity_poly.entity_id
_entity_poly.type
_entity_poly.pdbx_seq_one_letter_code
_entity_poly.pdbx_strand_id
1 'polypeptide(L)'
;MRRNQAHEQDGSHPWRGXXXXXXXXXXXXADTLRQLLPPEDRIILVDRSFDGTLGLSLLWVLRGWRRPDDVRVRPTAASLPGVEMVTATVAHIDIAAQVVHTDNSVIGYDALVIALGAALNTDAVPGLSDALDADVAGQFYTLDGAAELRAKVEALEHGRIAVAIAGVPFKCPAAPFEAAFLIAAQLGDRYATGTVQIDTFTPDPLPMPVAGPEVGEALVSMLKDHGVGFHPRKALARVDEAARTMHFGDGTSEPFDLLAVVPPHVPSAAARSAGLSESGWIPVDPRTLSTSADNVWAIGDATVLTLPNGKPLPKAAVFAEAQAAVVAHGVARHLGYDVAERHFTGTGACYVETGDHQAAKGDGDFFAPSPPSVTLYPPSREFHEEKVAQELAWLTRWKT
;
A
#
# COMPACT_ATOMS: atom_id res chain seq x y z
N MET A 1 -19.98 54.40 -3.90
CA MET A 1 -21.07 53.65 -3.28
C MET A 1 -21.31 52.37 -4.09
N ARG A 2 -20.74 51.26 -3.68
CA ARG A 2 -21.11 49.96 -4.21
C ARG A 2 -21.48 49.07 -3.00
N ARG A 3 -22.69 48.58 -3.03
CA ARG A 3 -23.27 47.77 -1.95
C ARG A 3 -22.65 46.38 -1.98
N ASN A 4 -22.04 46.00 -0.86
CA ASN A 4 -21.77 44.59 -0.55
C ASN A 4 -23.13 43.87 -0.41
N GLN A 5 -23.35 42.92 -1.25
CA GLN A 5 -24.42 41.94 -0.99
C GLN A 5 -23.87 40.90 -0.01
N ALA A 6 -24.33 41.03 1.20
CA ALA A 6 -24.12 40.00 2.21
C ALA A 6 -24.90 38.74 1.74
N HIS A 7 -24.19 37.65 1.54
CA HIS A 7 -24.84 36.34 1.43
C HIS A 7 -25.45 36.00 2.78
N GLU A 8 -26.75 35.86 2.81
CA GLU A 8 -27.47 35.31 3.95
C GLU A 8 -26.87 33.95 4.27
N GLN A 9 -26.33 33.79 5.46
CA GLN A 9 -25.91 32.53 5.99
C GLN A 9 -27.18 31.71 6.28
N ASP A 10 -27.47 30.74 5.43
CA ASP A 10 -28.41 29.70 5.78
C ASP A 10 -27.81 28.94 6.97
N GLY A 11 -28.60 28.76 8.02
CA GLY A 11 -28.16 28.18 9.30
C GLY A 11 -27.85 26.69 9.25
N SER A 12 -27.23 26.21 8.17
CA SER A 12 -26.70 24.85 8.09
C SER A 12 -25.39 24.77 8.86
N HIS A 13 -25.28 23.75 9.69
CA HIS A 13 -24.08 23.47 10.48
C HIS A 13 -22.82 23.44 9.59
N PRO A 14 -21.64 23.87 10.12
CA PRO A 14 -20.41 23.86 9.34
C PRO A 14 -20.07 22.47 8.81
N TRP A 15 -19.51 22.42 7.63
CA TRP A 15 -19.13 21.20 6.91
C TRP A 15 -18.08 20.43 7.71
N ARG A 16 -18.32 19.14 7.94
CA ARG A 16 -17.37 18.22 8.60
C ARG A 16 -17.11 17.07 7.64
N GLY A 17 -15.88 16.99 7.11
CA GLY A 17 -15.59 15.98 6.11
C GLY A 17 -14.19 15.40 6.15
N UNK A 18 -13.92 14.14 5.62
CA UNK A 18 -12.68 13.50 5.55
C UNK A 18 -12.45 12.95 4.19
N UNK A 19 -11.46 13.03 3.74
CA UNK A 19 -11.11 12.62 2.42
C UNK A 19 -10.24 11.49 2.42
N UNK A 20 -10.52 10.82 1.68
CA UNK A 20 -9.81 9.73 1.53
C UNK A 20 -9.39 8.87 0.59
N UNK A 21 -8.94 8.48 0.12
CA UNK A 21 -8.86 7.52 -0.90
C UNK A 21 -8.00 6.38 -0.84
N UNK A 22 -7.60 5.75 -0.85
CA UNK A 22 -6.94 4.51 -1.05
C UNK A 22 -7.77 3.40 -0.47
N UNK A 23 -8.44 2.77 -1.07
CA UNK A 23 -9.39 1.81 -0.85
C UNK A 23 -9.48 1.08 0.44
N UNK A 24 -8.67 0.44 0.97
CA UNK A 24 -8.76 -0.42 2.06
C UNK A 24 -8.79 0.22 3.42
N UNK A 25 -8.01 1.12 3.73
CA UNK A 25 -7.83 1.73 5.00
C UNK A 25 -8.71 2.93 5.25
N UNK A 26 -9.22 3.52 4.31
CA UNK A 26 -10.15 4.60 4.42
C UNK A 26 -11.56 4.14 4.75
N UNK A 27 -11.95 3.06 4.33
CA UNK A 27 -13.16 2.49 4.70
C UNK A 27 -13.28 2.11 6.14
N UNK A 28 -12.30 1.77 6.68
CA UNK A 28 -12.23 1.48 8.01
C UNK A 28 -12.22 2.70 8.93
N UNK A 29 -11.80 3.84 8.41
CA UNK A 29 -11.87 5.12 9.00
C UNK A 29 -13.21 5.74 9.00
N ALA A 30 -13.91 5.67 7.90
CA ALA A 30 -15.26 6.29 7.84
C ALA A 30 -16.32 5.54 8.65
N ASP A 31 -16.28 4.24 8.57
CA ASP A 31 -17.20 3.37 9.34
C ASP A 31 -17.04 3.60 10.87
N THR A 32 -15.80 3.60 11.31
CA THR A 32 -15.51 3.86 12.74
C THR A 32 -15.97 5.26 13.16
N LEU A 33 -15.68 6.24 12.33
CA LEU A 33 -16.16 7.61 12.60
C LEU A 33 -17.67 7.68 12.70
N ARG A 34 -18.37 6.99 11.79
CA ARG A 34 -19.85 7.00 11.82
C ARG A 34 -20.41 6.39 13.12
N GLN A 35 -19.68 5.44 13.72
CA GLN A 35 -20.07 4.85 15.00
C GLN A 35 -19.78 5.78 16.18
N LEU A 36 -18.81 6.67 16.05
CA LEU A 36 -18.36 7.58 17.12
C LEU A 36 -19.10 8.92 17.12
N LEU A 37 -19.53 9.37 15.94
CA LEU A 37 -20.11 10.70 15.77
C LEU A 37 -21.64 10.63 15.71
N PRO A 38 -22.36 11.67 16.17
CA PRO A 38 -23.82 11.68 16.06
C PRO A 38 -24.26 11.83 14.59
N PRO A 39 -25.47 11.38 14.24
CA PRO A 39 -25.91 11.32 12.84
C PRO A 39 -26.02 12.69 12.15
N GLU A 40 -26.10 13.79 12.85
CA GLU A 40 -26.11 15.13 12.31
C GLU A 40 -24.74 15.59 11.79
N ASP A 41 -23.65 14.95 12.22
CA ASP A 41 -22.31 15.26 11.72
C ASP A 41 -22.13 14.62 10.34
N ARG A 42 -21.65 15.40 9.39
CA ARG A 42 -21.40 14.92 8.03
C ARG A 42 -20.03 14.27 7.95
N ILE A 43 -19.99 13.07 7.42
CA ILE A 43 -18.76 12.38 7.05
C ILE A 43 -18.77 12.25 5.53
N ILE A 44 -17.81 12.89 4.87
CA ILE A 44 -17.69 12.86 3.41
C ILE A 44 -16.48 12.01 3.06
N LEU A 45 -16.70 10.93 2.33
CA LEU A 45 -15.64 10.05 1.84
C LEU A 45 -15.47 10.27 0.34
N VAL A 46 -14.32 10.77 -0.06
CA VAL A 46 -14.02 11.09 -1.46
C VAL A 46 -13.08 10.02 -2.03
N ASP A 47 -13.48 9.42 -3.14
CA ASP A 47 -12.62 8.49 -3.88
C ASP A 47 -12.96 8.57 -5.37
N ARG A 48 -11.98 8.33 -6.23
CA ARG A 48 -12.16 8.48 -7.67
C ARG A 48 -13.08 7.40 -8.27
N SER A 49 -13.24 6.25 -7.63
CA SER A 49 -14.02 5.14 -8.20
C SER A 49 -14.69 4.23 -7.17
N PHE A 50 -14.25 4.25 -5.92
CA PHE A 50 -14.62 3.28 -4.88
C PHE A 50 -14.35 1.83 -5.31
N ASP A 51 -13.44 1.63 -6.27
CA ASP A 51 -13.06 0.31 -6.75
C ASP A 51 -11.78 -0.11 -6.01
N GLY A 52 -11.84 -1.19 -5.27
CA GLY A 52 -10.74 -1.58 -4.41
C GLY A 52 -10.47 -3.07 -4.37
N THR A 53 -9.26 -3.40 -3.94
CA THR A 53 -8.82 -4.77 -3.72
C THR A 53 -7.93 -4.76 -2.48
N LEU A 54 -8.09 -5.74 -1.62
CA LEU A 54 -7.17 -5.92 -0.49
C LEU A 54 -5.79 -6.29 -1.05
N GLY A 55 -4.76 -5.58 -0.61
CA GLY A 55 -3.41 -5.73 -1.18
C GLY A 55 -2.87 -7.16 -1.14
N LEU A 56 -3.16 -7.91 -0.07
CA LEU A 56 -2.69 -9.30 0.05
C LEU A 56 -3.27 -10.22 -1.05
N SER A 57 -4.46 -9.90 -1.57
CA SER A 57 -5.11 -10.71 -2.61
C SER A 57 -4.41 -10.59 -3.97
N LEU A 58 -3.65 -9.51 -4.20
CA LEU A 58 -2.98 -9.27 -5.49
C LEU A 58 -2.01 -10.41 -5.83
N LEU A 59 -1.24 -10.88 -4.85
CA LEU A 59 -0.29 -11.98 -5.07
C LEU A 59 -1.02 -13.31 -5.27
N TRP A 60 -2.22 -13.48 -4.72
CA TRP A 60 -3.04 -14.66 -4.99
C TRP A 60 -3.68 -14.59 -6.40
N VAL A 61 -3.94 -13.39 -6.92
CA VAL A 61 -4.34 -13.22 -8.33
C VAL A 61 -3.16 -13.58 -9.24
N LEU A 62 -1.96 -13.07 -8.92
CA LEU A 62 -0.73 -13.43 -9.65
C LEU A 62 -0.53 -14.97 -9.66
N ARG A 63 -0.69 -15.61 -8.50
CA ARG A 63 -0.53 -17.07 -8.36
C ARG A 63 -1.65 -17.86 -9.05
N GLY A 64 -2.79 -17.25 -9.33
CA GLY A 64 -3.94 -17.92 -9.92
C GLY A 64 -4.89 -18.57 -8.91
N TRP A 65 -4.70 -18.28 -7.63
CA TRP A 65 -5.62 -18.75 -6.57
C TRP A 65 -6.90 -17.92 -6.50
N ARG A 66 -6.90 -16.75 -7.11
CA ARG A 66 -8.07 -15.85 -7.17
C ARG A 66 -8.20 -15.31 -8.60
N ARG A 67 -9.43 -15.12 -9.05
CA ARG A 67 -9.71 -14.33 -10.25
C ARG A 67 -9.88 -12.86 -9.81
N PRO A 68 -9.59 -11.88 -10.70
CA PRO A 68 -9.78 -10.47 -10.35
C PRO A 68 -11.16 -10.14 -9.76
N ASP A 69 -12.22 -10.69 -10.34
CA ASP A 69 -13.59 -10.43 -9.87
C ASP A 69 -13.89 -11.03 -8.49
N ASP A 70 -13.14 -12.07 -8.09
CA ASP A 70 -13.34 -12.67 -6.77
C ASP A 70 -12.93 -11.72 -5.65
N VAL A 71 -11.93 -10.87 -5.90
CA VAL A 71 -11.29 -10.02 -4.88
C VAL A 71 -11.57 -8.53 -5.05
N ARG A 72 -12.26 -8.14 -6.11
CA ARG A 72 -12.65 -6.74 -6.34
C ARG A 72 -13.85 -6.39 -5.46
N VAL A 73 -13.80 -5.24 -4.80
CA VAL A 73 -14.91 -4.71 -4.02
C VAL A 73 -15.30 -3.33 -4.55
N ARG A 74 -16.58 -3.01 -4.45
CA ARG A 74 -17.14 -1.70 -4.80
C ARG A 74 -18.15 -1.29 -3.75
N PRO A 75 -17.68 -0.79 -2.58
CA PRO A 75 -18.59 -0.34 -1.55
C PRO A 75 -19.57 0.72 -2.09
N THR A 76 -20.78 0.68 -1.60
CA THR A 76 -21.85 1.61 -1.97
C THR A 76 -22.32 2.36 -0.72
N ALA A 77 -23.23 3.31 -0.88
CA ALA A 77 -23.86 3.98 0.25
C ALA A 77 -24.56 2.99 1.21
N ALA A 78 -25.01 1.85 0.69
CA ALA A 78 -25.59 0.81 1.55
C ALA A 78 -24.55 0.11 2.42
N SER A 79 -23.28 0.04 1.96
CA SER A 79 -22.17 -0.54 2.74
C SER A 79 -21.72 0.40 3.86
N LEU A 80 -21.95 1.71 3.71
CA LEU A 80 -21.50 2.74 4.65
C LEU A 80 -22.67 3.70 4.99
N PRO A 81 -23.72 3.21 5.66
CA PRO A 81 -24.88 4.06 5.97
C PRO A 81 -24.46 5.26 6.83
N GLY A 82 -24.92 6.44 6.45
CA GLY A 82 -24.61 7.69 7.14
C GLY A 82 -23.27 8.30 6.75
N VAL A 83 -22.61 7.77 5.73
CA VAL A 83 -21.40 8.37 5.13
C VAL A 83 -21.76 8.85 3.72
N GLU A 84 -21.46 10.10 3.43
CA GLU A 84 -21.65 10.68 2.09
C GLU A 84 -20.48 10.24 1.19
N MET A 85 -20.77 9.44 0.19
CA MET A 85 -19.74 8.92 -0.73
C MET A 85 -19.71 9.80 -1.99
N VAL A 86 -18.58 10.45 -2.24
CA VAL A 86 -18.39 11.37 -3.38
C VAL A 86 -17.38 10.74 -4.34
N THR A 87 -17.86 10.34 -5.52
CA THR A 87 -16.97 9.83 -6.58
C THR A 87 -16.35 11.04 -7.29
N ALA A 88 -15.08 11.30 -7.00
CA ALA A 88 -14.35 12.44 -7.55
C ALA A 88 -12.85 12.24 -7.36
N THR A 89 -12.06 12.85 -8.26
CA THR A 89 -10.60 12.87 -8.12
C THR A 89 -10.18 14.09 -7.29
N VAL A 90 -9.48 13.86 -6.20
CA VAL A 90 -8.88 14.95 -5.41
C VAL A 90 -7.75 15.56 -6.23
N ALA A 91 -7.93 16.84 -6.61
CA ALA A 91 -6.96 17.58 -7.42
C ALA A 91 -5.97 18.35 -6.54
N HIS A 92 -6.46 18.99 -5.47
CA HIS A 92 -5.64 19.86 -4.62
C HIS A 92 -6.23 19.93 -3.20
N ILE A 93 -5.36 19.95 -2.22
CA ILE A 93 -5.75 20.13 -0.80
C ILE A 93 -5.17 21.47 -0.35
N ASP A 94 -6.04 22.41 -0.01
CA ASP A 94 -5.64 23.73 0.51
C ASP A 94 -5.84 23.72 2.03
N ILE A 95 -4.74 23.49 2.75
CA ILE A 95 -4.75 23.39 4.22
C ILE A 95 -5.13 24.75 4.84
N ALA A 96 -4.64 25.86 4.27
CA ALA A 96 -4.87 27.19 4.84
C ALA A 96 -6.34 27.61 4.69
N ALA A 97 -6.97 27.30 3.57
CA ALA A 97 -8.38 27.58 3.33
C ALA A 97 -9.32 26.51 3.91
N GLN A 98 -8.78 25.39 4.37
CA GLN A 98 -9.52 24.23 4.87
C GLN A 98 -10.51 23.70 3.84
N VAL A 99 -10.04 23.55 2.58
CA VAL A 99 -10.86 23.00 1.49
C VAL A 99 -10.09 21.93 0.71
N VAL A 100 -10.85 20.98 0.19
CA VAL A 100 -10.37 19.97 -0.76
C VAL A 100 -11.01 20.28 -2.12
N HIS A 101 -10.18 20.53 -3.13
CA HIS A 101 -10.62 20.71 -4.50
C HIS A 101 -10.65 19.35 -5.21
N THR A 102 -11.77 19.02 -5.80
CA THR A 102 -11.90 17.84 -6.64
C THR A 102 -12.07 18.28 -8.10
N ASP A 103 -12.13 17.31 -9.00
CA ASP A 103 -12.39 17.58 -10.42
C ASP A 103 -13.80 18.13 -10.68
N ASN A 104 -14.70 18.07 -9.71
CA ASN A 104 -16.09 18.49 -9.91
C ASN A 104 -16.66 19.38 -8.79
N SER A 105 -15.93 19.61 -7.70
CA SER A 105 -16.46 20.38 -6.55
C SER A 105 -15.33 20.88 -5.63
N VAL A 106 -15.73 21.73 -4.67
CA VAL A 106 -14.86 22.17 -3.59
C VAL A 106 -15.57 21.81 -2.28
N ILE A 107 -14.85 21.11 -1.41
CA ILE A 107 -15.40 20.56 -0.16
C ILE A 107 -14.66 21.20 1.01
N GLY A 108 -15.37 21.95 1.85
CA GLY A 108 -14.83 22.47 3.10
C GLY A 108 -14.81 21.39 4.19
N TYR A 109 -13.91 21.55 5.18
CA TYR A 109 -13.82 20.59 6.28
C TYR A 109 -13.49 21.27 7.61
N ASP A 110 -13.98 20.69 8.69
CA ASP A 110 -13.56 20.99 10.07
C ASP A 110 -12.42 20.08 10.49
N ALA A 111 -12.40 18.84 9.96
CA ALA A 111 -11.33 17.87 10.19
C ALA A 111 -11.07 17.10 8.89
N LEU A 112 -9.81 16.87 8.56
CA LEU A 112 -9.40 16.19 7.32
C LEU A 112 -8.53 14.98 7.63
N VAL A 113 -8.83 13.85 7.00
CA VAL A 113 -7.95 12.67 7.03
C VAL A 113 -7.45 12.38 5.61
N ILE A 114 -6.15 12.45 5.41
CA ILE A 114 -5.51 12.18 4.11
C ILE A 114 -5.09 10.71 4.07
N ALA A 115 -5.78 9.90 3.24
CA ALA A 115 -5.55 8.47 3.11
C ALA A 115 -5.34 8.09 1.63
N LEU A 116 -4.60 8.93 0.90
CA LEU A 116 -4.46 8.85 -0.56
C LEU A 116 -3.47 7.81 -1.06
N GLY A 117 -2.83 7.07 -0.13
CA GLY A 117 -1.91 6.00 -0.48
C GLY A 117 -0.69 6.49 -1.25
N ALA A 118 -0.13 5.61 -2.07
CA ALA A 118 1.03 5.88 -2.92
C ALA A 118 0.73 5.48 -4.35
N ALA A 119 1.26 6.25 -5.30
CA ALA A 119 1.16 5.97 -6.73
C ALA A 119 2.40 5.24 -7.22
N LEU A 120 2.27 4.50 -8.32
CA LEU A 120 3.40 3.89 -9.01
C LEU A 120 3.96 4.90 -10.01
N ASN A 121 5.29 4.97 -10.12
CA ASN A 121 5.95 5.88 -11.07
C ASN A 121 6.96 5.09 -11.91
N THR A 122 6.47 4.48 -12.98
CA THR A 122 7.29 3.66 -13.87
C THR A 122 8.29 4.51 -14.65
N ASP A 123 7.97 5.78 -14.92
CA ASP A 123 8.85 6.70 -15.66
C ASP A 123 10.09 7.12 -14.84
N ALA A 124 10.10 6.86 -13.53
CA ALA A 124 11.27 7.17 -12.70
C ALA A 124 12.49 6.31 -13.04
N VAL A 125 12.29 5.17 -13.71
CA VAL A 125 13.39 4.31 -14.15
C VAL A 125 13.37 4.28 -15.69
N PRO A 126 14.36 4.88 -16.36
CA PRO A 126 14.41 4.89 -17.82
C PRO A 126 14.22 3.52 -18.45
N GLY A 127 13.33 3.42 -19.43
CA GLY A 127 13.02 2.19 -20.14
C GLY A 127 12.05 1.25 -19.43
N LEU A 128 11.66 1.53 -18.18
CA LEU A 128 10.75 0.64 -17.46
C LEU A 128 9.32 0.72 -18.04
N SER A 129 8.84 1.91 -18.36
CA SER A 129 7.53 2.05 -19.00
C SER A 129 7.52 1.37 -20.37
N ASP A 130 8.60 1.52 -21.14
CA ASP A 130 8.75 0.84 -22.44
C ASP A 130 8.72 -0.68 -22.29
N ALA A 131 9.39 -1.22 -21.27
CA ALA A 131 9.41 -2.67 -21.01
C ALA A 131 8.02 -3.21 -20.61
N LEU A 132 7.24 -2.42 -19.88
CA LEU A 132 5.86 -2.78 -19.54
C LEU A 132 4.98 -2.78 -20.80
N ASP A 133 5.12 -1.76 -21.66
CA ASP A 133 4.36 -1.63 -22.90
C ASP A 133 4.75 -2.69 -23.94
N ALA A 134 6.02 -3.13 -23.93
CA ALA A 134 6.53 -4.19 -24.81
C ALA A 134 6.22 -5.61 -24.34
N ASP A 135 5.46 -5.75 -23.26
CA ASP A 135 5.07 -7.03 -22.65
C ASP A 135 6.24 -7.88 -22.14
N VAL A 136 7.44 -7.31 -21.99
CA VAL A 136 8.59 -8.02 -21.41
C VAL A 136 8.71 -7.80 -19.90
N ALA A 137 7.88 -6.91 -19.32
CA ALA A 137 7.80 -6.69 -17.89
C ALA A 137 6.34 -6.69 -17.43
N GLY A 138 6.15 -6.82 -16.12
CA GLY A 138 4.84 -6.72 -15.48
C GLY A 138 5.01 -6.34 -14.01
N GLN A 139 3.93 -5.90 -13.37
CA GLN A 139 3.94 -5.52 -11.95
C GLN A 139 2.73 -6.15 -11.24
N PHE A 140 2.78 -6.24 -9.94
CA PHE A 140 1.75 -6.92 -9.13
C PHE A 140 1.19 -6.03 -8.02
N TYR A 141 1.27 -4.71 -8.19
CA TYR A 141 0.77 -3.72 -7.22
C TYR A 141 -0.60 -3.16 -7.58
N THR A 142 -1.17 -3.62 -8.70
CA THR A 142 -2.55 -3.34 -9.10
C THR A 142 -3.23 -4.64 -9.49
N LEU A 143 -4.56 -4.65 -9.47
CA LEU A 143 -5.32 -5.87 -9.78
C LEU A 143 -5.10 -6.31 -11.23
N ASP A 144 -5.15 -5.35 -12.16
CA ASP A 144 -4.94 -5.64 -13.58
C ASP A 144 -3.48 -6.08 -13.82
N GLY A 145 -2.50 -5.38 -13.20
CA GLY A 145 -1.10 -5.73 -13.34
C GLY A 145 -0.78 -7.14 -12.81
N ALA A 146 -1.39 -7.54 -11.69
CA ALA A 146 -1.20 -8.89 -11.16
C ALA A 146 -1.76 -9.95 -12.12
N ALA A 147 -2.93 -9.68 -12.72
CA ALA A 147 -3.54 -10.59 -13.69
C ALA A 147 -2.73 -10.67 -14.99
N GLU A 148 -2.24 -9.52 -15.47
CA GLU A 148 -1.39 -9.46 -16.67
C GLU A 148 -0.06 -10.18 -16.45
N LEU A 149 0.59 -9.93 -15.32
CA LEU A 149 1.86 -10.61 -14.99
C LEU A 149 1.64 -12.12 -14.87
N ARG A 150 0.51 -12.54 -14.28
CA ARG A 150 0.16 -13.97 -14.24
C ARG A 150 0.15 -14.56 -15.65
N ALA A 151 -0.53 -13.91 -16.60
CA ALA A 151 -0.62 -14.43 -17.97
C ALA A 151 0.78 -14.54 -18.61
N LYS A 152 1.66 -13.56 -18.35
CA LYS A 152 3.05 -13.57 -18.86
C LYS A 152 3.86 -14.72 -18.25
N VAL A 153 3.71 -14.97 -16.95
CA VAL A 153 4.36 -16.11 -16.27
C VAL A 153 3.86 -17.45 -16.86
N GLU A 154 2.54 -17.56 -17.08
CA GLU A 154 1.95 -18.77 -17.65
C GLU A 154 2.47 -19.05 -19.08
N ALA A 155 2.68 -17.98 -19.87
CA ALA A 155 3.15 -18.09 -21.24
C ALA A 155 4.66 -18.37 -21.36
N LEU A 156 5.45 -18.12 -20.31
CA LEU A 156 6.90 -18.28 -20.36
C LEU A 156 7.29 -19.77 -20.32
N GLU A 157 7.76 -20.30 -21.43
CA GLU A 157 8.12 -21.72 -21.53
C GLU A 157 9.50 -22.04 -20.93
N HIS A 158 10.44 -21.12 -21.06
CA HIS A 158 11.82 -21.28 -20.58
C HIS A 158 12.46 -19.92 -20.37
N GLY A 159 13.54 -19.87 -19.60
CA GLY A 159 14.30 -18.64 -19.41
C GLY A 159 14.38 -18.17 -17.97
N ARG A 160 14.55 -16.86 -17.77
CA ARG A 160 14.84 -16.26 -16.48
C ARG A 160 13.80 -15.19 -16.13
N ILE A 161 13.16 -15.36 -14.98
CA ILE A 161 12.29 -14.32 -14.39
C ILE A 161 13.11 -13.54 -13.38
N ALA A 162 13.22 -12.23 -13.57
CA ALA A 162 13.83 -11.33 -12.60
C ALA A 162 12.73 -10.64 -11.79
N VAL A 163 12.74 -10.79 -10.47
CA VAL A 163 11.88 -10.01 -9.57
C VAL A 163 12.72 -8.86 -9.04
N ALA A 164 12.47 -7.63 -9.51
CA ALA A 164 13.37 -6.51 -9.22
C ALA A 164 12.66 -5.36 -8.50
N ILE A 165 13.26 -4.90 -7.40
CA ILE A 165 12.80 -3.72 -6.66
C ILE A 165 13.45 -2.50 -7.31
N ALA A 166 12.64 -1.71 -8.04
CA ALA A 166 13.12 -0.58 -8.83
C ALA A 166 13.23 0.71 -8.01
N GLY A 167 12.71 0.73 -6.79
CA GLY A 167 12.82 1.92 -5.94
C GLY A 167 12.29 1.71 -4.53
N VAL A 168 12.79 2.51 -3.60
CA VAL A 168 12.31 2.53 -2.21
C VAL A 168 11.88 3.95 -1.85
N PRO A 169 10.87 4.14 -1.00
CA PRO A 169 10.05 3.11 -0.36
C PRO A 169 9.01 2.49 -1.31
N PHE A 170 8.48 1.33 -0.94
CA PHE A 170 7.38 0.68 -1.66
C PHE A 170 6.43 0.00 -0.66
N LYS A 171 5.23 -0.34 -1.12
CA LYS A 171 4.20 -1.00 -0.30
C LYS A 171 4.54 -2.47 -0.10
N CYS A 172 4.27 -2.99 1.10
CA CYS A 172 4.44 -4.40 1.45
C CYS A 172 5.86 -4.90 1.20
N PRO A 173 6.81 -4.63 2.14
CA PRO A 173 8.22 -4.99 1.92
C PRO A 173 8.49 -6.47 1.68
N ALA A 174 7.59 -7.36 2.09
CA ALA A 174 7.70 -8.81 1.84
C ALA A 174 7.25 -9.20 0.43
N ALA A 175 6.41 -8.39 -0.23
CA ALA A 175 5.72 -8.77 -1.47
C ALA A 175 6.65 -9.20 -2.61
N PRO A 176 7.82 -8.60 -2.85
CA PRO A 176 8.70 -9.06 -3.94
C PRO A 176 9.20 -10.49 -3.73
N PHE A 177 9.50 -10.84 -2.49
CA PHE A 177 10.00 -12.17 -2.14
C PHE A 177 8.86 -13.19 -2.14
N GLU A 178 7.70 -12.80 -1.60
CA GLU A 178 6.46 -13.58 -1.71
C GLU A 178 6.10 -13.85 -3.17
N ALA A 179 6.21 -12.84 -4.05
CA ALA A 179 5.97 -13.00 -5.48
C ALA A 179 6.90 -14.06 -6.09
N ALA A 180 8.18 -14.05 -5.72
CA ALA A 180 9.14 -15.02 -6.23
C ALA A 180 8.74 -16.46 -5.84
N PHE A 181 8.35 -16.69 -4.59
CA PHE A 181 7.89 -18.00 -4.13
C PHE A 181 6.61 -18.45 -4.86
N LEU A 182 5.66 -17.53 -5.01
CA LEU A 182 4.38 -17.85 -5.64
C LEU A 182 4.53 -18.10 -7.14
N ILE A 183 5.43 -17.35 -7.81
CA ILE A 183 5.76 -17.60 -9.22
C ILE A 183 6.44 -18.97 -9.38
N ALA A 184 7.38 -19.30 -8.49
CA ALA A 184 8.03 -20.62 -8.50
C ALA A 184 6.99 -21.76 -8.38
N ALA A 185 6.07 -21.62 -7.42
CA ALA A 185 5.01 -22.59 -7.22
C ALA A 185 4.04 -22.66 -8.41
N GLN A 186 3.81 -21.53 -9.10
CA GLN A 186 2.94 -21.48 -10.29
C GLN A 186 3.58 -22.21 -11.47
N LEU A 187 4.88 -22.04 -11.66
CA LEU A 187 5.62 -22.65 -12.76
C LEU A 187 5.70 -24.17 -12.63
N GLY A 188 5.69 -24.69 -11.39
CA GLY A 188 5.69 -26.14 -11.15
C GLY A 188 6.91 -26.82 -11.76
N ASP A 189 6.66 -27.80 -12.66
CA ASP A 189 7.74 -28.59 -13.28
C ASP A 189 8.75 -27.72 -14.04
N ARG A 190 8.33 -26.62 -14.68
CA ARG A 190 9.26 -25.72 -15.37
C ARG A 190 10.28 -25.11 -14.43
N TYR A 191 9.88 -24.84 -13.20
CA TYR A 191 10.80 -24.35 -12.16
C TYR A 191 11.63 -25.51 -11.58
N ALA A 192 10.98 -26.62 -11.24
CA ALA A 192 11.63 -27.76 -10.59
C ALA A 192 12.74 -28.38 -11.46
N THR A 193 12.59 -28.34 -12.78
CA THR A 193 13.61 -28.85 -13.72
C THR A 193 14.67 -27.81 -14.09
N GLY A 194 14.52 -26.58 -13.64
CA GLY A 194 15.44 -25.48 -14.01
C GLY A 194 15.21 -24.91 -15.40
N THR A 195 14.11 -25.30 -16.07
CA THR A 195 13.73 -24.76 -17.38
C THR A 195 13.44 -23.24 -17.27
N VAL A 196 12.83 -22.83 -16.15
CA VAL A 196 12.69 -21.42 -15.80
C VAL A 196 13.41 -21.17 -14.48
N GLN A 197 14.21 -20.13 -14.42
CA GLN A 197 14.94 -19.71 -13.22
C GLN A 197 14.34 -18.42 -12.68
N ILE A 198 14.43 -18.20 -11.38
CA ILE A 198 13.93 -16.99 -10.73
C ILE A 198 15.04 -16.36 -9.88
N ASP A 199 15.26 -15.06 -10.08
CA ASP A 199 16.22 -14.28 -9.30
C ASP A 199 15.54 -13.03 -8.75
N THR A 200 15.89 -12.65 -7.51
CA THR A 200 15.40 -11.42 -6.87
C THR A 200 16.53 -10.40 -6.77
N PHE A 201 16.21 -9.14 -7.08
CA PHE A 201 17.16 -8.02 -7.09
C PHE A 201 16.63 -6.90 -6.20
N THR A 202 17.44 -6.43 -5.25
CA THR A 202 17.05 -5.38 -4.31
C THR A 202 18.17 -4.36 -4.12
N PRO A 203 17.85 -3.05 -4.00
CA PRO A 203 18.88 -2.07 -3.65
C PRO A 203 19.41 -2.23 -2.22
N ASP A 204 18.66 -2.91 -1.37
CA ASP A 204 19.04 -3.11 0.05
C ASP A 204 20.03 -4.26 0.21
N PRO A 205 20.83 -4.26 1.30
CA PRO A 205 21.73 -5.37 1.58
C PRO A 205 21.03 -6.66 2.02
N LEU A 206 19.81 -6.55 2.58
CA LEU A 206 18.98 -7.68 3.02
C LEU A 206 17.52 -7.35 2.74
N PRO A 207 16.67 -8.37 2.61
CA PRO A 207 15.23 -8.15 2.55
C PRO A 207 14.71 -7.48 3.82
N MET A 208 13.70 -6.62 3.66
CA MET A 208 12.95 -6.04 4.79
C MET A 208 13.86 -5.40 5.86
N PRO A 209 14.76 -4.46 5.47
CA PRO A 209 15.78 -3.97 6.40
C PRO A 209 15.26 -3.25 7.64
N VAL A 210 13.98 -2.84 7.65
CA VAL A 210 13.35 -2.21 8.82
C VAL A 210 12.99 -3.26 9.88
N ALA A 211 12.72 -4.51 9.47
CA ALA A 211 12.40 -5.60 10.39
C ALA A 211 13.62 -6.17 11.13
N GLY A 212 14.81 -5.77 10.71
CA GLY A 212 16.06 -6.20 11.35
C GLY A 212 16.79 -7.27 10.57
N PRO A 213 18.10 -7.43 10.86
CA PRO A 213 18.94 -8.36 10.08
C PRO A 213 18.52 -9.82 10.21
N GLU A 214 18.07 -10.25 11.39
CA GLU A 214 17.66 -11.64 11.62
C GLU A 214 16.52 -12.05 10.68
N VAL A 215 15.53 -11.16 10.52
CA VAL A 215 14.40 -11.41 9.59
C VAL A 215 14.89 -11.44 8.15
N GLY A 216 15.78 -10.52 7.78
CA GLY A 216 16.35 -10.48 6.43
C GLY A 216 17.14 -11.73 6.09
N GLU A 217 18.00 -12.17 7.00
CA GLU A 217 18.82 -13.39 6.82
C GLU A 217 17.94 -14.64 6.73
N ALA A 218 16.90 -14.73 7.56
CA ALA A 218 15.97 -15.85 7.51
C ALA A 218 15.25 -15.89 6.16
N LEU A 219 14.86 -14.74 5.63
CA LEU A 219 14.19 -14.67 4.32
C LEU A 219 15.16 -15.03 3.18
N VAL A 220 16.45 -14.63 3.27
CA VAL A 220 17.47 -15.06 2.30
C VAL A 220 17.64 -16.59 2.34
N SER A 221 17.66 -17.19 3.54
CA SER A 221 17.71 -18.63 3.68
C SER A 221 16.51 -19.30 3.00
N MET A 222 15.30 -18.77 3.23
CA MET A 222 14.08 -19.29 2.60
C MET A 222 14.15 -19.21 1.07
N LEU A 223 14.64 -18.08 0.52
CA LEU A 223 14.83 -17.92 -0.93
C LEU A 223 15.77 -19.01 -1.46
N LYS A 224 16.92 -19.18 -0.81
CA LYS A 224 17.91 -20.19 -1.19
C LYS A 224 17.32 -21.61 -1.13
N ASP A 225 16.58 -21.92 -0.06
CA ASP A 225 15.99 -23.26 0.11
C ASP A 225 14.94 -23.55 -0.97
N HIS A 226 14.34 -22.51 -1.54
CA HIS A 226 13.40 -22.64 -2.67
C HIS A 226 14.11 -22.51 -4.03
N GLY A 227 15.43 -22.38 -4.06
CA GLY A 227 16.18 -22.27 -5.33
C GLY A 227 16.10 -20.88 -5.98
N VAL A 228 15.58 -19.86 -5.29
CA VAL A 228 15.46 -18.50 -5.81
C VAL A 228 16.76 -17.75 -5.57
N GLY A 229 17.34 -17.15 -6.63
CA GLY A 229 18.55 -16.33 -6.51
C GLY A 229 18.26 -15.04 -5.75
N PHE A 230 19.25 -14.58 -4.95
CA PHE A 230 19.12 -13.32 -4.22
C PHE A 230 20.34 -12.43 -4.52
N HIS A 231 20.07 -11.24 -5.07
CA HIS A 231 21.07 -10.28 -5.50
C HIS A 231 20.90 -8.94 -4.76
N PRO A 232 21.60 -8.75 -3.64
CA PRO A 232 21.52 -7.50 -2.87
C PRO A 232 22.32 -6.37 -3.51
N ARG A 233 22.04 -5.14 -3.09
CA ARG A 233 22.72 -3.90 -3.51
C ARG A 233 22.63 -3.66 -5.02
N LYS A 234 21.55 -4.12 -5.64
CA LYS A 234 21.27 -3.95 -7.06
C LYS A 234 20.19 -2.88 -7.25
N ALA A 235 20.61 -1.61 -7.22
CA ALA A 235 19.71 -0.48 -7.46
C ALA A 235 19.49 -0.36 -8.98
N LEU A 236 18.29 -0.67 -9.42
CA LEU A 236 17.93 -0.65 -10.85
C LEU A 236 18.02 0.78 -11.39
N ALA A 237 18.87 1.00 -12.38
CA ALA A 237 19.13 2.32 -12.96
C ALA A 237 18.43 2.50 -14.31
N ARG A 238 18.27 1.43 -15.09
CA ARG A 238 17.66 1.48 -16.41
C ARG A 238 17.26 0.07 -16.86
N VAL A 239 16.23 -0.01 -17.66
CA VAL A 239 15.84 -1.24 -18.35
C VAL A 239 16.03 -1.03 -19.86
N ASP A 240 16.62 -2.00 -20.53
CA ASP A 240 16.71 -2.06 -21.99
C ASP A 240 15.73 -3.14 -22.44
N GLU A 241 14.57 -2.73 -22.93
CA GLU A 241 13.49 -3.67 -23.27
C GLU A 241 13.82 -4.51 -24.49
N ALA A 242 14.53 -3.91 -25.45
CA ALA A 242 14.90 -4.60 -26.70
C ALA A 242 15.98 -5.67 -26.45
N ALA A 243 16.95 -5.37 -25.58
CA ALA A 243 18.00 -6.31 -25.18
C ALA A 243 17.57 -7.20 -24.00
N ARG A 244 16.40 -6.94 -23.39
CA ARG A 244 15.92 -7.62 -22.19
C ARG A 244 16.98 -7.62 -21.09
N THR A 245 17.50 -6.44 -20.77
CA THR A 245 18.63 -6.31 -19.83
C THR A 245 18.34 -5.23 -18.78
N MET A 246 18.53 -5.57 -17.51
CA MET A 246 18.53 -4.63 -16.40
C MET A 246 19.94 -4.08 -16.22
N HIS A 247 20.08 -2.76 -16.07
CA HIS A 247 21.34 -2.10 -15.74
C HIS A 247 21.26 -1.51 -14.34
N PHE A 248 22.29 -1.72 -13.54
CA PHE A 248 22.30 -1.31 -12.14
C PHE A 248 23.24 -0.13 -11.90
N GLY A 249 23.00 0.60 -10.83
CA GLY A 249 23.80 1.75 -10.44
C GLY A 249 25.26 1.45 -10.14
N ASP A 250 25.59 0.18 -9.88
CA ASP A 250 26.96 -0.28 -9.66
C ASP A 250 27.73 -0.58 -10.98
N GLY A 251 27.10 -0.33 -12.12
CA GLY A 251 27.68 -0.56 -13.45
C GLY A 251 27.50 -1.98 -13.99
N THR A 252 26.90 -2.89 -13.22
CA THR A 252 26.65 -4.26 -13.69
C THR A 252 25.34 -4.33 -14.47
N SER A 253 25.15 -5.43 -15.19
CA SER A 253 23.92 -5.70 -15.97
C SER A 253 23.54 -7.15 -15.85
N GLU A 254 22.23 -7.43 -15.90
CA GLU A 254 21.68 -8.79 -15.85
C GLU A 254 20.58 -8.96 -16.88
N PRO A 255 20.60 -10.06 -17.63
CA PRO A 255 19.53 -10.33 -18.60
C PRO A 255 18.29 -10.90 -17.92
N PHE A 256 17.15 -10.79 -18.57
CA PHE A 256 15.90 -11.41 -18.14
C PHE A 256 15.09 -11.82 -19.38
N ASP A 257 14.20 -12.79 -19.22
CA ASP A 257 13.19 -13.12 -20.22
C ASP A 257 11.85 -12.49 -19.83
N LEU A 258 11.58 -12.36 -18.52
CA LEU A 258 10.42 -11.65 -17.99
C LEU A 258 10.85 -10.89 -16.73
N LEU A 259 10.51 -9.60 -16.65
CA LEU A 259 10.79 -8.77 -15.49
C LEU A 259 9.50 -8.55 -14.66
N ALA A 260 9.46 -9.12 -13.46
CA ALA A 260 8.41 -8.87 -12.48
C ALA A 260 8.89 -7.72 -11.58
N VAL A 261 8.40 -6.51 -11.83
CA VAL A 261 8.99 -5.33 -11.21
C VAL A 261 8.16 -4.80 -10.05
N VAL A 262 8.84 -4.29 -9.03
CA VAL A 262 8.28 -3.41 -8.00
C VAL A 262 8.58 -1.97 -8.44
N PRO A 263 7.63 -1.27 -9.07
CA PRO A 263 7.92 0.09 -9.57
C PRO A 263 8.19 1.05 -8.41
N PRO A 264 8.95 2.13 -8.64
CA PRO A 264 9.08 3.15 -7.61
C PRO A 264 7.71 3.67 -7.16
N HIS A 265 7.52 3.81 -5.86
CA HIS A 265 6.30 4.36 -5.29
C HIS A 265 6.54 5.82 -4.92
N VAL A 266 5.56 6.67 -5.21
CA VAL A 266 5.65 8.11 -4.95
C VAL A 266 4.36 8.60 -4.27
N PRO A 267 4.43 9.71 -3.52
CA PRO A 267 3.19 10.33 -3.02
C PRO A 267 2.30 10.76 -4.18
N SER A 268 0.99 10.65 -4.02
CA SER A 268 0.06 11.17 -5.03
C SER A 268 0.22 12.68 -5.21
N ALA A 269 -0.15 13.20 -6.38
CA ALA A 269 -0.11 14.64 -6.65
C ALA A 269 -0.95 15.41 -5.62
N ALA A 270 -2.12 14.87 -5.26
CA ALA A 270 -2.98 15.50 -4.26
C ALA A 270 -2.34 15.51 -2.86
N ALA A 271 -1.62 14.44 -2.47
CA ALA A 271 -0.91 14.44 -1.18
C ALA A 271 0.21 15.49 -1.17
N ARG A 272 0.93 15.63 -2.29
CA ARG A 272 1.96 16.68 -2.43
C ARG A 272 1.37 18.09 -2.31
N SER A 273 0.17 18.30 -2.90
CA SER A 273 -0.45 19.63 -2.93
C SER A 273 -0.84 20.15 -1.53
N ALA A 274 -0.98 19.26 -0.55
CA ALA A 274 -1.23 19.66 0.83
C ALA A 274 -0.07 20.45 1.45
N GLY A 275 1.14 20.40 0.85
CA GLY A 275 2.29 21.19 1.29
C GLY A 275 2.82 20.81 2.66
N LEU A 276 2.51 19.61 3.16
CA LEU A 276 2.89 19.17 4.50
C LEU A 276 4.34 18.68 4.59
N SER A 277 5.01 18.53 3.44
CA SER A 277 6.46 18.26 3.36
C SER A 277 6.96 18.48 1.93
N GLU A 278 8.28 18.70 1.80
CA GLU A 278 8.93 18.87 0.49
C GLU A 278 8.91 17.57 -0.33
N SER A 279 9.00 16.41 0.33
CA SER A 279 9.01 15.11 -0.36
C SER A 279 7.62 14.70 -0.86
N GLY A 280 6.58 15.26 -0.27
CA GLY A 280 5.19 14.86 -0.51
C GLY A 280 4.72 13.67 0.33
N TRP A 281 5.65 12.91 0.95
CA TRP A 281 5.28 11.94 1.98
C TRP A 281 4.93 12.71 3.25
N ILE A 282 3.77 12.45 3.83
CA ILE A 282 3.24 13.28 4.93
C ILE A 282 3.81 12.82 6.27
N PRO A 283 4.64 13.67 6.94
CA PRO A 283 5.11 13.34 8.29
C PRO A 283 3.94 13.36 9.27
N VAL A 284 3.90 12.36 10.15
CA VAL A 284 2.84 12.26 11.16
C VAL A 284 3.46 11.97 12.52
N ASP A 285 2.76 12.42 13.56
CA ASP A 285 3.07 12.02 14.93
C ASP A 285 2.92 10.49 15.03
N PRO A 286 3.91 9.78 15.57
CA PRO A 286 3.88 8.31 15.56
C PRO A 286 2.76 7.70 16.39
N ARG A 287 2.19 8.40 17.36
CA ARG A 287 1.15 7.84 18.22
C ARG A 287 -0.27 8.27 17.81
N THR A 288 -0.42 9.51 17.32
CA THR A 288 -1.73 10.11 17.04
C THR A 288 -2.04 10.25 15.56
N LEU A 289 -1.01 10.10 14.70
CA LEU A 289 -1.09 10.27 13.24
C LEU A 289 -1.52 11.69 12.82
N SER A 290 -1.46 12.67 13.74
CA SER A 290 -1.69 14.07 13.41
C SER A 290 -0.51 14.63 12.58
N THR A 291 -0.82 15.56 11.70
CA THR A 291 0.20 16.25 10.88
C THR A 291 0.63 17.54 11.58
N SER A 292 1.44 18.35 10.90
CA SER A 292 1.80 19.69 11.39
C SER A 292 0.64 20.70 11.31
N ALA A 293 -0.45 20.34 10.64
CA ALA A 293 -1.66 21.19 10.57
C ALA A 293 -2.67 20.72 11.61
N ASP A 294 -3.27 21.65 12.33
CA ASP A 294 -4.03 21.39 13.56
C ASP A 294 -5.20 20.42 13.38
N ASN A 295 -5.95 20.44 12.34
CA ASN A 295 -7.14 19.62 12.15
C ASN A 295 -6.97 18.64 11.00
N VAL A 296 -5.71 18.21 10.76
CA VAL A 296 -5.38 17.33 9.64
C VAL A 296 -4.58 16.11 10.13
N TRP A 297 -5.02 14.92 9.76
CA TRP A 297 -4.36 13.65 10.01
C TRP A 297 -4.00 13.00 8.69
N ALA A 298 -3.05 12.05 8.72
CA ALA A 298 -2.77 11.24 7.55
C ALA A 298 -2.50 9.79 7.97
N ILE A 299 -2.91 8.84 7.13
CA ILE A 299 -2.75 7.41 7.43
C ILE A 299 -2.26 6.64 6.20
N GLY A 300 -1.72 5.46 6.46
CA GLY A 300 -1.33 4.48 5.44
C GLY A 300 -0.15 4.93 4.60
N ASP A 301 -0.13 4.47 3.36
CA ASP A 301 1.06 4.61 2.50
C ASP A 301 1.40 6.06 2.12
N ALA A 302 0.48 7.00 2.30
CA ALA A 302 0.76 8.43 2.08
C ALA A 302 1.73 9.00 3.11
N THR A 303 1.89 8.34 4.28
CA THR A 303 2.62 8.89 5.42
C THR A 303 4.10 8.50 5.43
N VAL A 304 4.88 9.31 6.15
CA VAL A 304 6.17 8.88 6.70
C VAL A 304 6.10 9.01 8.22
N LEU A 305 6.17 7.88 8.89
CA LEU A 305 6.17 7.77 10.34
C LEU A 305 7.57 7.29 10.74
N THR A 306 8.29 8.12 11.46
CA THR A 306 9.69 7.83 11.84
C THR A 306 9.70 6.96 13.10
N LEU A 307 10.36 5.81 13.01
CA LEU A 307 10.53 4.85 14.11
C LEU A 307 11.64 5.31 15.07
N PRO A 308 11.72 4.72 16.28
CA PRO A 308 12.81 5.07 17.20
C PRO A 308 14.24 4.86 16.65
N ASN A 309 14.40 3.94 15.67
CA ASN A 309 15.69 3.71 15.01
C ASN A 309 15.98 4.70 13.86
N GLY A 310 15.12 5.69 13.65
CA GLY A 310 15.28 6.70 12.59
C GLY A 310 14.79 6.27 11.22
N LYS A 311 14.36 5.02 11.04
CA LYS A 311 13.85 4.52 9.76
C LYS A 311 12.33 4.79 9.66
N PRO A 312 11.78 4.85 8.44
CA PRO A 312 10.33 4.97 8.30
C PRO A 312 9.63 3.64 8.59
N LEU A 313 8.44 3.71 9.19
CA LEU A 313 7.57 2.54 9.34
C LEU A 313 7.29 1.93 7.96
N PRO A 314 7.34 0.60 7.80
CA PRO A 314 7.01 -0.03 6.52
C PRO A 314 5.58 0.28 6.08
N LYS A 315 5.39 0.47 4.78
CA LYS A 315 4.06 0.70 4.20
C LYS A 315 3.33 -0.64 4.08
N ALA A 316 2.44 -0.91 5.04
CA ALA A 316 1.72 -2.20 5.10
C ALA A 316 0.27 -1.98 5.55
N ALA A 317 -0.62 -2.80 5.01
CA ALA A 317 -2.07 -2.68 5.26
C ALA A 317 -2.40 -2.81 6.76
N VAL A 318 -1.74 -3.71 7.47
CA VAL A 318 -1.98 -3.94 8.90
C VAL A 318 -1.78 -2.65 9.71
N PHE A 319 -0.76 -1.85 9.35
CA PHE A 319 -0.53 -0.57 10.04
C PHE A 319 -1.60 0.46 9.65
N ALA A 320 -1.96 0.53 8.37
CA ALA A 320 -2.98 1.48 7.91
C ALA A 320 -4.34 1.23 8.56
N GLU A 321 -4.70 -0.04 8.79
CA GLU A 321 -5.94 -0.40 9.49
C GLU A 321 -5.90 0.03 10.96
N ALA A 322 -4.79 -0.25 11.65
CA ALA A 322 -4.63 0.16 13.04
C ALA A 322 -4.64 1.69 13.18
N GLN A 323 -3.98 2.39 12.24
CA GLN A 323 -3.96 3.85 12.19
C GLN A 323 -5.37 4.43 11.99
N ALA A 324 -6.20 3.80 11.16
CA ALA A 324 -7.55 4.27 10.88
C ALA A 324 -8.39 4.34 12.17
N ALA A 325 -8.31 3.32 13.03
CA ALA A 325 -9.03 3.29 14.30
C ALA A 325 -8.54 4.40 15.25
N VAL A 326 -7.22 4.63 15.30
CA VAL A 326 -6.62 5.69 16.14
C VAL A 326 -7.12 7.05 15.69
N VAL A 327 -7.04 7.32 14.38
CA VAL A 327 -7.41 8.62 13.82
C VAL A 327 -8.91 8.88 13.98
N ALA A 328 -9.77 7.87 13.83
CA ALA A 328 -11.21 8.06 14.05
C ALA A 328 -11.49 8.59 15.46
N HIS A 329 -10.83 8.03 16.48
CA HIS A 329 -10.96 8.53 17.85
C HIS A 329 -10.33 9.93 18.01
N GLY A 330 -9.17 10.17 17.38
CA GLY A 330 -8.53 11.49 17.41
C GLY A 330 -9.41 12.59 16.82
N VAL A 331 -10.01 12.32 15.66
CA VAL A 331 -10.95 13.25 15.01
C VAL A 331 -12.17 13.51 15.89
N ALA A 332 -12.78 12.46 16.45
CA ALA A 332 -13.96 12.61 17.32
C ALA A 332 -13.63 13.49 18.53
N ARG A 333 -12.47 13.25 19.17
CA ARG A 333 -12.02 14.09 20.30
C ARG A 333 -11.77 15.55 19.89
N HIS A 334 -11.15 15.74 18.75
CA HIS A 334 -10.89 17.10 18.22
C HIS A 334 -12.21 17.87 18.03
N LEU A 335 -13.26 17.18 17.58
CA LEU A 335 -14.59 17.76 17.40
C LEU A 335 -15.36 17.93 18.71
N GLY A 336 -14.75 17.59 19.85
CA GLY A 336 -15.32 17.82 21.17
C GLY A 336 -16.13 16.66 21.78
N TYR A 337 -16.08 15.47 21.14
CA TYR A 337 -16.82 14.32 21.64
C TYR A 337 -16.02 13.57 22.72
N ASP A 338 -16.72 13.10 23.74
CA ASP A 338 -16.12 12.34 24.84
C ASP A 338 -15.96 10.87 24.46
N VAL A 339 -14.87 10.58 23.74
CA VAL A 339 -14.52 9.22 23.33
C VAL A 339 -13.13 8.86 23.85
N ALA A 340 -12.87 7.58 24.04
CA ALA A 340 -11.59 7.11 24.56
C ALA A 340 -10.42 7.54 23.67
N GLU A 341 -9.35 8.02 24.27
CA GLU A 341 -8.12 8.30 23.55
C GLU A 341 -7.48 6.99 23.10
N ARG A 342 -7.00 6.96 21.87
CA ARG A 342 -6.29 5.81 21.31
C ARG A 342 -4.96 6.25 20.75
N HIS A 343 -3.98 5.35 20.85
CA HIS A 343 -2.65 5.58 20.32
C HIS A 343 -2.24 4.42 19.42
N PHE A 344 -1.57 4.75 18.34
CA PHE A 344 -0.97 3.73 17.48
C PHE A 344 0.23 3.11 18.23
N THR A 345 0.29 1.80 18.23
CA THR A 345 1.28 1.05 19.02
C THR A 345 2.49 0.61 18.20
N GLY A 346 2.42 0.69 16.88
CA GLY A 346 3.50 0.21 16.01
C GLY A 346 3.58 -1.32 15.92
N THR A 347 2.59 -2.04 16.45
CA THR A 347 2.57 -3.51 16.38
C THR A 347 1.81 -3.98 15.14
N GLY A 348 2.23 -5.13 14.59
CA GLY A 348 1.52 -5.71 13.46
C GLY A 348 2.16 -6.99 12.98
N ALA A 349 1.34 -7.81 12.31
CA ALA A 349 1.80 -9.06 11.72
C ALA A 349 1.65 -9.02 10.20
N CYS A 350 2.67 -9.52 9.50
CA CYS A 350 2.67 -9.69 8.05
C CYS A 350 2.98 -11.13 7.70
N TYR A 351 2.54 -11.55 6.52
CA TYR A 351 2.70 -12.93 6.07
C TYR A 351 3.52 -12.96 4.78
N VAL A 352 4.28 -14.03 4.59
CA VAL A 352 5.03 -14.30 3.36
C VAL A 352 4.62 -15.68 2.87
N GLU A 353 3.78 -15.72 1.83
CA GLU A 353 3.42 -17.00 1.18
C GLU A 353 4.66 -17.64 0.55
N THR A 354 4.82 -18.93 0.79
CA THR A 354 5.96 -19.68 0.25
C THR A 354 5.55 -20.71 -0.81
N GLY A 355 4.26 -20.69 -1.19
CA GLY A 355 3.69 -21.69 -2.09
C GLY A 355 3.06 -22.85 -1.30
N ASP A 356 2.36 -23.72 -2.02
CA ASP A 356 1.73 -24.93 -1.44
C ASP A 356 0.79 -24.66 -0.25
N HIS A 357 0.16 -23.47 -0.27
CA HIS A 357 -0.75 -23.03 0.79
C HIS A 357 -0.06 -23.00 2.16
N GLN A 358 1.17 -22.47 2.18
CA GLN A 358 1.91 -22.21 3.41
C GLN A 358 2.41 -20.78 3.40
N ALA A 359 2.44 -20.14 4.58
CA ALA A 359 2.97 -18.81 4.75
C ALA A 359 3.82 -18.74 6.02
N ALA A 360 4.93 -18.01 5.95
CA ALA A 360 5.65 -17.56 7.14
C ALA A 360 4.93 -16.35 7.73
N LYS A 361 5.07 -16.11 9.03
CA LYS A 361 4.44 -14.97 9.71
C LYS A 361 5.50 -14.16 10.45
N GLY A 362 5.59 -12.89 10.14
CA GLY A 362 6.41 -11.95 10.89
C GLY A 362 5.53 -11.13 11.81
N ASP A 363 5.71 -11.28 13.11
CA ASP A 363 4.94 -10.54 14.13
C ASP A 363 5.90 -9.57 14.81
N GLY A 364 5.58 -8.27 14.82
CA GLY A 364 6.54 -7.27 15.24
C GLY A 364 6.00 -6.10 16.05
N ASP A 365 6.88 -5.62 16.93
CA ASP A 365 6.74 -4.32 17.61
C ASP A 365 7.81 -3.38 17.03
N PHE A 366 7.38 -2.50 16.14
CA PHE A 366 8.25 -1.56 15.45
C PHE A 366 8.59 -0.34 16.31
N PHE A 367 7.87 -0.13 17.43
CA PHE A 367 8.19 0.93 18.39
C PHE A 367 9.16 0.47 19.49
N ALA A 368 9.49 -0.82 19.51
CA ALA A 368 10.51 -1.32 20.42
C ALA A 368 11.85 -0.57 20.22
N PRO A 369 12.67 -0.44 21.24
CA PRO A 369 14.02 0.15 21.07
C PRO A 369 14.79 -0.59 19.98
N SER A 370 15.63 0.14 19.25
CA SER A 370 16.39 -0.40 18.10
C SER A 370 17.23 -1.62 18.47
N PRO A 371 17.18 -2.72 17.67
CA PRO A 371 16.33 -2.90 16.49
C PRO A 371 14.87 -3.19 16.86
N PRO A 372 13.92 -3.05 15.93
CA PRO A 372 12.55 -3.48 16.18
C PRO A 372 12.49 -4.95 16.60
N SER A 373 11.53 -5.27 17.47
CA SER A 373 11.32 -6.65 17.92
C SER A 373 10.38 -7.36 16.96
N VAL A 374 10.96 -8.08 15.99
CA VAL A 374 10.18 -8.83 15.00
C VAL A 374 10.55 -10.31 15.10
N THR A 375 9.54 -11.15 15.32
CA THR A 375 9.70 -12.61 15.33
C THR A 375 9.19 -13.16 14.00
N LEU A 376 10.04 -13.89 13.28
CA LEU A 376 9.63 -14.57 12.06
C LEU A 376 9.38 -16.05 12.38
N TYR A 377 8.14 -16.46 12.23
CA TYR A 377 7.73 -17.86 12.41
C TYR A 377 7.84 -18.59 11.08
N PRO A 378 8.30 -19.86 11.09
CA PRO A 378 8.49 -20.61 9.84
C PRO A 378 7.16 -20.86 9.11
N PRO A 379 7.23 -21.18 7.81
CA PRO A 379 6.01 -21.40 7.03
C PRO A 379 5.12 -22.50 7.60
N SER A 380 3.82 -22.24 7.61
CA SER A 380 2.82 -23.24 8.01
C SER A 380 1.51 -23.01 7.25
N ARG A 381 0.70 -24.07 7.19
CA ARG A 381 -0.66 -23.97 6.62
C ARG A 381 -1.54 -23.06 7.49
N GLU A 382 -1.36 -23.10 8.80
CA GLU A 382 -2.12 -22.27 9.74
C GLU A 382 -2.00 -20.78 9.39
N PHE A 383 -0.78 -20.30 9.11
CA PHE A 383 -0.58 -18.89 8.76
C PHE A 383 -1.16 -18.54 7.40
N HIS A 384 -1.16 -19.47 6.44
CA HIS A 384 -1.89 -19.27 5.19
C HIS A 384 -3.39 -19.12 5.48
N GLU A 385 -3.96 -19.96 6.33
CA GLU A 385 -5.39 -19.92 6.68
C GLU A 385 -5.75 -18.64 7.43
N GLU A 386 -4.86 -18.13 8.31
CA GLU A 386 -5.05 -16.81 8.94
C GLU A 386 -5.16 -15.70 7.89
N LYS A 387 -4.29 -15.73 6.90
CA LYS A 387 -4.29 -14.75 5.80
C LYS A 387 -5.57 -14.86 4.96
N VAL A 388 -6.03 -16.09 4.68
CA VAL A 388 -7.31 -16.35 4.00
C VAL A 388 -8.48 -15.78 4.81
N ALA A 389 -8.46 -15.96 6.14
CA ALA A 389 -9.51 -15.44 7.01
C ALA A 389 -9.55 -13.89 6.97
N GLN A 390 -8.39 -13.23 6.89
CA GLN A 390 -8.33 -11.77 6.74
C GLN A 390 -8.99 -11.31 5.43
N GLU A 391 -8.66 -11.99 4.32
CA GLU A 391 -9.28 -11.70 3.03
C GLU A 391 -10.80 -11.88 3.09
N LEU A 392 -11.25 -13.00 3.63
CA LEU A 392 -12.66 -13.32 3.71
C LEU A 392 -13.42 -12.29 4.57
N ALA A 393 -12.86 -11.90 5.71
CA ALA A 393 -13.46 -10.87 6.58
C ALA A 393 -13.61 -9.54 5.82
N TRP A 394 -12.58 -9.16 5.08
CA TRP A 394 -12.59 -7.93 4.29
C TRP A 394 -13.63 -8.00 3.15
N LEU A 395 -13.66 -9.11 2.41
CA LEU A 395 -14.63 -9.31 1.33
C LEU A 395 -16.07 -9.31 1.88
N THR A 396 -16.31 -10.00 2.98
CA THR A 396 -17.63 -10.06 3.64
C THR A 396 -18.10 -8.65 4.01
N ARG A 397 -17.19 -7.79 4.46
CA ARG A 397 -17.53 -6.42 4.88
C ARG A 397 -17.81 -5.50 3.68
N TRP A 398 -17.09 -5.64 2.57
CA TRP A 398 -17.08 -4.63 1.51
C TRP A 398 -17.56 -5.09 0.14
N LYS A 399 -17.69 -6.39 -0.09
CA LYS A 399 -18.19 -6.92 -1.37
C LYS A 399 -19.72 -7.00 -1.31
N THR A 400 -20.40 -6.07 -1.97
CA THR A 400 -21.86 -5.98 -2.03
C THR A 400 -22.40 -6.39 -3.40
#